data_1a443ea68c28aaa62600b81c1555772c
#
_entry.id   1a443ea68c28aaa62600b81c1555772c
#
_cell.length_a   1.000
_cell.length_b   1.000
_cell.length_c   1.000
_cell.angle_alpha   90.00
_cell.angle_beta   90.00
_cell.angle_gamma   90.00
#
_symmetry.space_group_name_H-M   'P 1'
#
loop_
_entity.id
_entity.type
_entity.pdbx_description
1 polymer ?
#
loop_
_entity_poly.entity_id
_entity_poly.type
_entity_poly.pdbx_seq_one_letter_code
_entity_poly.pdbx_strand_id
1 'polypeptide(L)'
;EFTQIDVETSFLGVPEITDLMERMIVAVFKEVMAIDLPTPFPRITYAEAMSRYGSDKPDLRVPLALTELTDVMKEVEFKVFSAAANSAGGRVAALRVPRGAELTRSEIDAYGEFVAIYGAKGLAYIKVNDAGRGRDGLQSPVVKNLSDAALQAIVQRTGAENGDLIFFGADKAKVVNESLGALRAKLGHERGFVQAGWRPLWVLEFPMFEWNEEEKRWDALHHPFTSPMEGHDDWLDGDPGKALSKAYDMVLNGWEIGGGSVRIHRQEVQAKVFSALNIRPEEARAKFGFLLDALQYGAPPHGGIAFGLDRIVALMAGAQSIRDVIAFPKTQRGQCLLTRAPSPVDERQLRELHIRVRGTEKGEPQRR
;
A
#
# COMPACT_ATOMS: atom_id res chain seq x y z
N GLU A 1 13.22 14.87 -5.76
CA GLU A 1 13.35 14.85 -7.24
C GLU A 1 13.44 13.42 -7.71
N PHE A 2 12.74 13.11 -8.81
CA PHE A 2 12.76 11.81 -9.49
C PHE A 2 12.31 11.99 -10.93
N THR A 3 12.63 11.01 -11.77
CA THR A 3 12.26 11.01 -13.18
C THR A 3 11.11 10.04 -13.43
N GLN A 4 10.15 10.44 -14.26
CA GLN A 4 9.02 9.60 -14.66
C GLN A 4 8.98 9.41 -16.18
N ILE A 5 8.47 8.26 -16.60
CA ILE A 5 7.97 8.03 -17.95
C ILE A 5 6.46 8.19 -17.85
N ASP A 6 5.97 9.31 -18.34
CA ASP A 6 4.55 9.69 -18.25
C ASP A 6 3.86 9.46 -19.59
N VAL A 7 2.77 8.69 -19.57
CA VAL A 7 2.02 8.28 -20.75
C VAL A 7 0.55 8.59 -20.56
N GLU A 8 -0.03 9.40 -21.44
CA GLU A 8 -1.48 9.62 -21.51
C GLU A 8 -2.02 9.16 -22.85
N THR A 9 -3.19 8.50 -22.81
CA THR A 9 -3.85 7.91 -23.97
C THR A 9 -5.29 8.38 -24.07
N SER A 10 -5.85 8.38 -25.25
CA SER A 10 -7.27 8.65 -25.49
C SER A 10 -7.98 7.43 -26.07
N PHE A 11 -9.28 7.29 -25.74
CA PHE A 11 -10.16 6.23 -26.20
C PHE A 11 -9.76 4.79 -25.79
N LEU A 12 -8.87 4.65 -24.79
CA LEU A 12 -8.50 3.37 -24.20
C LEU A 12 -9.06 3.27 -22.76
N GLY A 13 -9.50 2.06 -22.39
CA GLY A 13 -9.90 1.71 -21.04
C GLY A 13 -8.76 1.04 -20.26
N VAL A 14 -9.07 0.60 -19.03
CA VAL A 14 -8.10 -0.07 -18.15
C VAL A 14 -7.44 -1.30 -18.84
N PRO A 15 -8.20 -2.20 -19.51
CA PRO A 15 -7.58 -3.37 -20.16
C PRO A 15 -6.57 -2.99 -21.21
N GLU A 16 -6.91 -2.08 -22.13
CA GLU A 16 -6.05 -1.69 -23.24
C GLU A 16 -4.79 -0.96 -22.78
N ILE A 17 -4.93 -0.06 -21.77
CA ILE A 17 -3.79 0.65 -21.21
C ILE A 17 -2.85 -0.33 -20.51
N THR A 18 -3.38 -1.21 -19.66
CA THR A 18 -2.56 -2.17 -18.93
C THR A 18 -1.86 -3.15 -19.86
N ASP A 19 -2.52 -3.62 -20.93
CA ASP A 19 -1.89 -4.48 -21.95
C ASP A 19 -0.76 -3.77 -22.71
N LEU A 20 -0.97 -2.50 -23.08
CA LEU A 20 0.05 -1.71 -23.76
C LEU A 20 1.29 -1.52 -22.88
N MET A 21 1.09 -1.17 -21.62
CA MET A 21 2.17 -0.93 -20.68
C MET A 21 2.89 -2.22 -20.26
N GLU A 22 2.16 -3.33 -20.16
CA GLU A 22 2.77 -4.64 -19.93
C GLU A 22 3.75 -5.00 -21.07
N ARG A 23 3.33 -4.84 -22.32
CA ARG A 23 4.21 -5.06 -23.47
C ARG A 23 5.42 -4.14 -23.49
N MET A 24 5.26 -2.87 -23.07
CA MET A 24 6.37 -1.93 -22.93
C MET A 24 7.40 -2.42 -21.92
N ILE A 25 6.97 -2.78 -20.72
CA ILE A 25 7.87 -3.25 -19.65
C ILE A 25 8.55 -4.57 -20.04
N VAL A 26 7.82 -5.50 -20.66
CA VAL A 26 8.40 -6.74 -21.20
C VAL A 26 9.51 -6.45 -22.22
N ALA A 27 9.26 -5.53 -23.16
CA ALA A 27 10.27 -5.14 -24.16
C ALA A 27 11.50 -4.49 -23.48
N VAL A 28 11.30 -3.57 -22.54
CA VAL A 28 12.39 -2.92 -21.80
C VAL A 28 13.27 -3.94 -21.07
N PHE A 29 12.68 -4.90 -20.35
CA PHE A 29 13.44 -5.94 -19.65
C PHE A 29 14.18 -6.87 -20.62
N LYS A 30 13.55 -7.19 -21.74
CA LYS A 30 14.18 -8.02 -22.77
C LYS A 30 15.38 -7.32 -23.42
N GLU A 31 15.22 -6.07 -23.81
CA GLU A 31 16.28 -5.33 -24.52
C GLU A 31 17.44 -4.91 -23.61
N VAL A 32 17.13 -4.46 -22.37
CA VAL A 32 18.14 -3.92 -21.48
C VAL A 32 18.84 -5.01 -20.66
N MET A 33 18.12 -6.03 -20.23
CA MET A 33 18.64 -7.06 -19.32
C MET A 33 18.72 -8.46 -19.94
N ALA A 34 18.23 -8.65 -21.16
CA ALA A 34 18.06 -9.96 -21.78
C ALA A 34 17.19 -10.93 -20.94
N ILE A 35 16.20 -10.40 -20.21
CA ILE A 35 15.29 -11.16 -19.37
C ILE A 35 13.91 -11.22 -20.02
N ASP A 36 13.35 -12.42 -20.11
CA ASP A 36 11.96 -12.65 -20.47
C ASP A 36 11.10 -12.62 -19.20
N LEU A 37 10.27 -11.59 -19.03
CA LEU A 37 9.32 -11.54 -17.94
C LEU A 37 8.16 -12.53 -18.19
N PRO A 38 7.63 -13.17 -17.13
CA PRO A 38 6.47 -14.04 -17.26
C PRO A 38 5.23 -13.24 -17.67
N THR A 39 4.54 -13.64 -18.71
CA THR A 39 3.31 -13.02 -19.23
C THR A 39 2.18 -14.04 -19.33
N PRO A 40 0.90 -13.63 -19.22
CA PRO A 40 0.45 -12.30 -18.80
C PRO A 40 0.76 -12.01 -17.32
N PHE A 41 0.89 -10.73 -16.96
CA PHE A 41 1.05 -10.34 -15.55
C PHE A 41 -0.23 -10.67 -14.78
N PRO A 42 -0.13 -11.28 -13.59
CA PRO A 42 -1.28 -11.47 -12.72
C PRO A 42 -2.02 -10.15 -12.46
N ARG A 43 -3.34 -10.21 -12.43
CA ARG A 43 -4.21 -9.08 -12.07
C ARG A 43 -4.95 -9.44 -10.79
N ILE A 44 -4.81 -8.63 -9.76
CA ILE A 44 -5.52 -8.78 -8.48
C ILE A 44 -6.21 -7.47 -8.13
N THR A 45 -7.30 -7.53 -7.38
CA THR A 45 -7.94 -6.33 -6.85
C THR A 45 -7.17 -5.79 -5.66
N TYR A 46 -7.31 -4.49 -5.37
CA TYR A 46 -6.81 -3.88 -4.13
C TYR A 46 -7.30 -4.64 -2.90
N ALA A 47 -8.58 -5.00 -2.86
CA ALA A 47 -9.16 -5.76 -1.76
C ALA A 47 -8.45 -7.12 -1.57
N GLU A 48 -8.15 -7.83 -2.67
CA GLU A 48 -7.41 -9.09 -2.61
C GLU A 48 -5.95 -8.86 -2.16
N ALA A 49 -5.28 -7.84 -2.67
CA ALA A 49 -3.92 -7.49 -2.29
C ALA A 49 -3.82 -7.21 -0.77
N MET A 50 -4.73 -6.39 -0.24
CA MET A 50 -4.79 -6.07 1.19
C MET A 50 -5.19 -7.28 2.04
N SER A 51 -6.14 -8.08 1.58
CA SER A 51 -6.57 -9.28 2.31
C SER A 51 -5.47 -10.33 2.42
N ARG A 52 -4.79 -10.64 1.29
CA ARG A 52 -3.81 -11.73 1.22
C ARG A 52 -2.40 -11.34 1.61
N TYR A 53 -2.02 -10.09 1.40
CA TYR A 53 -0.63 -9.67 1.57
C TYR A 53 -0.45 -8.50 2.54
N GLY A 54 -1.53 -7.84 2.93
CA GLY A 54 -1.49 -6.67 3.80
C GLY A 54 -0.83 -5.44 3.14
N SER A 55 -0.74 -5.41 1.81
CA SER A 55 -0.09 -4.35 1.05
C SER A 55 -0.67 -4.28 -0.35
N ASP A 56 -0.80 -3.07 -0.90
CA ASP A 56 -1.14 -2.77 -2.28
C ASP A 56 0.01 -3.01 -3.29
N LYS A 57 1.21 -3.23 -2.77
CA LYS A 57 2.43 -3.54 -3.56
C LYS A 57 3.15 -4.79 -3.05
N PRO A 58 2.50 -5.96 -3.09
CA PRO A 58 3.07 -7.17 -2.53
C PRO A 58 4.26 -7.69 -3.33
N ASP A 59 5.30 -8.15 -2.65
CA ASP A 59 6.35 -8.94 -3.28
C ASP A 59 5.86 -10.39 -3.44
N LEU A 60 5.50 -10.78 -4.66
CA LEU A 60 5.03 -12.13 -4.96
C LEU A 60 6.14 -13.20 -4.94
N ARG A 61 7.41 -12.81 -4.80
CA ARG A 61 8.51 -13.76 -4.56
C ARG A 61 8.46 -14.35 -3.15
N VAL A 62 7.77 -13.69 -2.22
CA VAL A 62 7.52 -14.20 -0.87
C VAL A 62 6.26 -15.06 -0.88
N PRO A 63 6.34 -16.40 -0.77
CA PRO A 63 5.20 -17.32 -0.90
C PRO A 63 4.39 -17.45 0.40
N LEU A 64 4.33 -16.37 1.18
CA LEU A 64 3.54 -16.31 2.41
C LEU A 64 2.28 -15.48 2.13
N ALA A 65 1.15 -15.86 2.70
CA ALA A 65 -0.09 -15.11 2.60
C ALA A 65 -0.77 -14.99 3.97
N LEU A 66 -1.51 -13.92 4.16
CA LEU A 66 -2.36 -13.74 5.32
C LEU A 66 -3.61 -14.61 5.18
N THR A 67 -4.07 -15.17 6.28
CA THR A 67 -5.30 -15.96 6.36
C THR A 67 -6.31 -15.23 7.21
N GLU A 68 -7.51 -15.01 6.66
CA GLU A 68 -8.61 -14.35 7.34
C GLU A 68 -9.23 -15.24 8.41
N LEU A 69 -9.37 -14.72 9.62
CA LEU A 69 -9.90 -15.43 10.79
C LEU A 69 -10.94 -14.65 11.59
N THR A 70 -11.34 -13.45 11.16
CA THR A 70 -12.25 -12.56 11.91
C THR A 70 -13.55 -13.26 12.31
N ASP A 71 -14.13 -14.03 11.41
CA ASP A 71 -15.38 -14.78 11.67
C ASP A 71 -15.20 -15.86 12.76
N VAL A 72 -14.07 -16.56 12.76
CA VAL A 72 -13.73 -17.59 13.75
C VAL A 72 -13.49 -17.02 15.15
N MET A 73 -13.03 -15.75 15.21
CA MET A 73 -12.60 -15.13 16.46
C MET A 73 -13.69 -14.36 17.20
N LYS A 74 -14.92 -14.29 16.67
CA LYS A 74 -16.01 -13.51 17.29
C LYS A 74 -16.42 -14.00 18.68
N GLU A 75 -16.41 -15.31 18.88
CA GLU A 75 -16.95 -15.94 20.10
C GLU A 75 -15.86 -16.54 21.00
N VAL A 76 -14.56 -16.27 20.71
CA VAL A 76 -13.48 -16.81 21.53
C VAL A 76 -13.35 -16.03 22.85
N GLU A 77 -12.89 -16.71 23.91
CA GLU A 77 -12.68 -16.10 25.24
C GLU A 77 -11.48 -15.13 25.26
N PHE A 78 -10.56 -15.27 24.32
CA PHE A 78 -9.41 -14.39 24.22
C PHE A 78 -9.84 -12.98 23.78
N LYS A 79 -10.00 -12.08 24.75
CA LYS A 79 -10.57 -10.74 24.60
C LYS A 79 -9.96 -9.90 23.48
N VAL A 80 -8.64 -10.03 23.25
CA VAL A 80 -7.95 -9.28 22.17
C VAL A 80 -8.53 -9.65 20.80
N PHE A 81 -8.77 -10.95 20.56
CA PHE A 81 -9.30 -11.42 19.30
C PHE A 81 -10.80 -11.11 19.15
N SER A 82 -11.58 -11.44 20.18
CA SER A 82 -13.03 -11.21 20.09
C SER A 82 -13.39 -9.73 20.04
N ALA A 83 -12.66 -8.86 20.73
CA ALA A 83 -12.89 -7.42 20.65
C ALA A 83 -12.59 -6.86 19.24
N ALA A 84 -11.47 -7.25 18.64
CA ALA A 84 -11.14 -6.87 17.27
C ALA A 84 -12.17 -7.43 16.26
N ALA A 85 -12.53 -8.73 16.40
CA ALA A 85 -13.45 -9.40 15.49
C ALA A 85 -14.89 -8.82 15.53
N ASN A 86 -15.31 -8.23 16.64
CA ASN A 86 -16.62 -7.62 16.80
C ASN A 86 -16.64 -6.10 16.65
N SER A 87 -15.50 -5.46 16.44
CA SER A 87 -15.41 -4.01 16.22
C SER A 87 -15.68 -3.65 14.75
N ALA A 88 -16.31 -2.49 14.52
CA ALA A 88 -16.46 -1.97 13.16
C ALA A 88 -15.07 -1.69 12.54
N GLY A 89 -14.83 -2.24 11.35
CA GLY A 89 -13.53 -2.13 10.67
C GLY A 89 -12.39 -2.90 11.34
N GLY A 90 -12.71 -3.79 12.31
CA GLY A 90 -11.74 -4.68 12.93
C GLY A 90 -11.43 -5.91 12.08
N ARG A 91 -10.24 -6.47 12.26
CA ARG A 91 -9.74 -7.64 11.54
C ARG A 91 -8.94 -8.54 12.46
N VAL A 92 -9.09 -9.84 12.31
CA VAL A 92 -8.18 -10.83 12.87
C VAL A 92 -7.64 -11.69 11.72
N ALA A 93 -6.34 -11.63 11.51
CA ALA A 93 -5.67 -12.40 10.45
C ALA A 93 -4.47 -13.16 11.01
N ALA A 94 -4.12 -14.23 10.34
CA ALA A 94 -2.97 -15.07 10.66
C ALA A 94 -1.92 -15.05 9.55
N LEU A 95 -0.66 -15.24 9.93
CA LEU A 95 0.47 -15.44 9.03
C LEU A 95 1.19 -16.74 9.42
N ARG A 96 1.07 -17.78 8.59
CA ARG A 96 1.82 -19.03 8.73
C ARG A 96 3.28 -18.82 8.35
N VAL A 97 4.18 -19.32 9.18
CA VAL A 97 5.63 -19.33 8.94
C VAL A 97 6.10 -20.79 8.90
N PRO A 98 6.42 -21.34 7.73
CA PRO A 98 6.95 -22.70 7.63
C PRO A 98 8.21 -22.89 8.48
N ARG A 99 8.28 -23.99 9.22
CA ARG A 99 9.36 -24.29 10.18
C ARG A 99 9.62 -23.21 11.22
N GLY A 100 8.63 -22.37 11.50
CA GLY A 100 8.74 -21.27 12.45
C GLY A 100 8.72 -21.70 13.92
N ALA A 101 8.36 -22.97 14.24
CA ALA A 101 8.41 -23.48 15.60
C ALA A 101 9.84 -23.50 16.18
N GLU A 102 10.86 -23.51 15.31
CA GLU A 102 12.28 -23.39 15.70
C GLU A 102 12.66 -22.01 16.24
N LEU A 103 11.87 -20.96 15.93
CA LEU A 103 12.16 -19.60 16.40
C LEU A 103 12.23 -19.58 17.93
N THR A 104 13.29 -18.96 18.42
CA THR A 104 13.49 -18.73 19.85
C THR A 104 12.52 -17.68 20.38
N ARG A 105 12.34 -17.63 21.69
CA ARG A 105 11.51 -16.62 22.32
C ARG A 105 11.99 -15.20 22.00
N SER A 106 13.30 -14.99 22.01
CA SER A 106 13.91 -13.68 21.71
C SER A 106 13.64 -13.22 20.29
N GLU A 107 13.69 -14.14 19.29
CA GLU A 107 13.37 -13.80 17.90
C GLU A 107 11.88 -13.44 17.75
N ILE A 108 10.99 -14.18 18.41
CA ILE A 108 9.55 -13.88 18.40
C ILE A 108 9.28 -12.51 19.04
N ASP A 109 9.94 -12.21 20.17
CA ASP A 109 9.80 -10.95 20.85
C ASP A 109 10.33 -9.78 19.97
N ALA A 110 11.44 -9.97 19.23
CA ALA A 110 11.95 -9.00 18.26
C ALA A 110 10.95 -8.75 17.10
N TYR A 111 10.25 -9.76 16.60
CA TYR A 111 9.17 -9.55 15.65
C TYR A 111 7.98 -8.79 16.28
N GLY A 112 7.72 -8.99 17.55
CA GLY A 112 6.74 -8.20 18.31
C GLY A 112 7.09 -6.71 18.36
N GLU A 113 8.36 -6.38 18.61
CA GLU A 113 8.86 -5.01 18.57
C GLU A 113 8.80 -4.41 17.16
N PHE A 114 9.11 -5.21 16.15
CA PHE A 114 9.03 -4.78 14.76
C PHE A 114 7.59 -4.42 14.33
N VAL A 115 6.60 -5.25 14.63
CA VAL A 115 5.21 -4.95 14.27
C VAL A 115 4.63 -3.78 15.06
N ALA A 116 5.17 -3.47 16.25
CA ALA A 116 4.76 -2.32 17.04
C ALA A 116 5.04 -0.97 16.33
N ILE A 117 6.04 -0.91 15.44
CA ILE A 117 6.33 0.26 14.59
C ILE A 117 5.11 0.62 13.71
N TYR A 118 4.32 -0.38 13.34
CA TYR A 118 3.10 -0.24 12.53
C TYR A 118 1.81 -0.12 13.37
N GLY A 119 1.95 0.12 14.67
CA GLY A 119 0.83 0.35 15.59
C GLY A 119 0.23 -0.92 16.22
N ALA A 120 0.78 -2.10 15.94
CA ALA A 120 0.32 -3.33 16.60
C ALA A 120 0.65 -3.31 18.09
N LYS A 121 -0.33 -3.63 18.94
CA LYS A 121 -0.17 -3.64 20.41
C LYS A 121 0.49 -4.93 20.94
N GLY A 122 0.69 -5.91 20.08
CA GLY A 122 1.31 -7.18 20.40
C GLY A 122 1.25 -8.12 19.21
N LEU A 123 2.00 -9.21 19.29
CA LEU A 123 2.07 -10.25 18.26
C LEU A 123 1.83 -11.61 18.92
N ALA A 124 0.57 -12.05 18.92
CA ALA A 124 0.23 -13.38 19.40
C ALA A 124 0.74 -14.46 18.41
N TYR A 125 1.07 -15.62 18.91
CA TYR A 125 1.53 -16.71 18.06
C TYR A 125 1.11 -18.08 18.60
N ILE A 126 1.09 -19.09 17.74
CA ILE A 126 0.94 -20.51 18.07
C ILE A 126 2.05 -21.29 17.34
N LYS A 127 2.83 -22.09 18.08
CA LYS A 127 3.71 -23.10 17.51
C LYS A 127 2.93 -24.39 17.30
N VAL A 128 3.04 -24.98 16.10
CA VAL A 128 2.38 -26.23 15.71
C VAL A 128 3.40 -27.35 15.82
N ASN A 129 3.44 -28.02 16.99
CA ASN A 129 4.35 -29.14 17.22
C ASN A 129 3.81 -30.42 16.59
N ASP A 130 2.49 -30.67 16.69
CA ASP A 130 1.81 -31.80 16.08
C ASP A 130 0.34 -31.45 15.77
N ALA A 131 0.05 -31.14 14.52
CA ALA A 131 -1.30 -30.72 14.07
C ALA A 131 -2.35 -31.85 14.28
N GLY A 132 -1.95 -33.11 14.25
CA GLY A 132 -2.84 -34.26 14.43
C GLY A 132 -3.32 -34.47 15.87
N ARG A 133 -2.64 -33.89 16.87
CA ARG A 133 -3.00 -33.99 18.29
C ARG A 133 -3.95 -32.86 18.76
N GLY A 134 -4.46 -32.05 17.86
CA GLY A 134 -5.34 -30.94 18.22
C GLY A 134 -4.69 -30.00 19.24
N ARG A 135 -5.41 -29.63 20.30
CA ARG A 135 -4.91 -28.71 21.35
C ARG A 135 -3.56 -29.12 21.94
N ASP A 136 -3.36 -30.42 22.20
CA ASP A 136 -2.14 -30.93 22.84
C ASP A 136 -0.89 -30.84 21.95
N GLY A 137 -1.09 -30.71 20.67
CA GLY A 137 -0.02 -30.48 19.70
C GLY A 137 0.32 -29.01 19.45
N LEU A 138 -0.40 -28.06 20.09
CA LEU A 138 -0.24 -26.62 19.90
C LEU A 138 0.35 -25.97 21.15
N GLN A 139 1.37 -25.15 20.97
CA GLN A 139 2.07 -24.49 22.06
C GLN A 139 1.94 -22.97 21.97
N SER A 140 1.20 -22.40 22.92
CA SER A 140 1.08 -20.94 23.10
C SER A 140 0.28 -20.60 24.34
N PRO A 141 0.53 -19.42 24.95
CA PRO A 141 -0.32 -18.89 26.03
C PRO A 141 -1.78 -18.66 25.63
N VAL A 142 -2.05 -18.40 24.34
CA VAL A 142 -3.42 -18.10 23.87
C VAL A 142 -4.27 -19.34 23.65
N VAL A 143 -3.68 -20.52 23.47
CA VAL A 143 -4.38 -21.79 23.18
C VAL A 143 -5.45 -22.12 24.23
N LYS A 144 -5.19 -21.83 25.52
CA LYS A 144 -6.12 -22.08 26.60
C LYS A 144 -7.41 -21.28 26.54
N ASN A 145 -7.41 -20.16 25.80
CA ASN A 145 -8.55 -19.23 25.68
C ASN A 145 -9.26 -19.38 24.30
N LEU A 146 -8.91 -20.41 23.53
CA LEU A 146 -9.53 -20.73 22.25
C LEU A 146 -10.26 -22.07 22.36
N SER A 147 -11.43 -22.17 21.74
CA SER A 147 -12.14 -23.47 21.66
C SER A 147 -11.44 -24.43 20.72
N ASP A 148 -11.68 -25.74 20.87
CA ASP A 148 -11.11 -26.75 19.96
C ASP A 148 -11.56 -26.52 18.51
N ALA A 149 -12.79 -26.08 18.31
CA ALA A 149 -13.29 -25.71 16.98
C ALA A 149 -12.51 -24.53 16.38
N ALA A 150 -12.22 -23.50 17.18
CA ALA A 150 -11.41 -22.37 16.73
C ALA A 150 -9.97 -22.79 16.41
N LEU A 151 -9.34 -23.63 17.25
CA LEU A 151 -8.00 -24.16 17.00
C LEU A 151 -7.94 -25.00 15.73
N GLN A 152 -8.93 -25.86 15.52
CA GLN A 152 -9.06 -26.65 14.30
C GLN A 152 -9.22 -25.75 13.06
N ALA A 153 -10.09 -24.75 13.13
CA ALA A 153 -10.28 -23.81 12.04
C ALA A 153 -9.01 -23.00 11.71
N ILE A 154 -8.24 -22.58 12.73
CA ILE A 154 -6.95 -21.92 12.55
C ILE A 154 -6.00 -22.81 11.76
N VAL A 155 -5.75 -24.04 12.23
CA VAL A 155 -4.82 -24.98 11.58
C VAL A 155 -5.27 -25.29 10.16
N GLN A 156 -6.56 -25.58 9.96
CA GLN A 156 -7.12 -25.91 8.65
C GLN A 156 -7.02 -24.74 7.66
N ARG A 157 -7.42 -23.52 8.07
CA ARG A 157 -7.42 -22.35 7.16
C ARG A 157 -6.01 -21.89 6.82
N THR A 158 -5.09 -21.92 7.78
CA THR A 158 -3.69 -21.56 7.54
C THR A 158 -2.92 -22.64 6.79
N GLY A 159 -3.45 -23.86 6.75
CA GLY A 159 -2.74 -25.02 6.23
C GLY A 159 -1.45 -25.31 7.00
N ALA A 160 -1.43 -25.00 8.30
CA ALA A 160 -0.23 -25.18 9.11
C ALA A 160 0.08 -26.66 9.34
N GLU A 161 1.36 -26.98 9.25
CA GLU A 161 1.93 -28.31 9.39
C GLU A 161 2.80 -28.42 10.65
N ASN A 162 3.22 -29.64 10.96
CA ASN A 162 4.13 -29.88 12.09
C ASN A 162 5.44 -29.10 11.91
N GLY A 163 5.84 -28.37 12.93
CA GLY A 163 7.03 -27.52 12.92
C GLY A 163 6.77 -26.07 12.50
N ASP A 164 5.55 -25.71 12.13
CA ASP A 164 5.21 -24.34 11.73
C ASP A 164 4.94 -23.43 12.93
N LEU A 165 4.96 -22.15 12.69
CA LEU A 165 4.48 -21.12 13.60
C LEU A 165 3.43 -20.28 12.90
N ILE A 166 2.39 -19.87 13.62
CA ILE A 166 1.34 -19.00 13.14
C ILE A 166 1.38 -17.71 13.98
N PHE A 167 1.63 -16.58 13.37
CA PHE A 167 1.46 -15.26 13.98
C PHE A 167 0.05 -14.73 13.76
N PHE A 168 -0.43 -13.86 14.66
CA PHE A 168 -1.75 -13.26 14.58
C PHE A 168 -1.68 -11.74 14.73
N GLY A 169 -2.43 -11.04 13.88
CA GLY A 169 -2.78 -9.64 14.04
C GLY A 169 -4.25 -9.50 14.39
N ALA A 170 -4.56 -8.65 15.36
CA ALA A 170 -5.93 -8.40 15.82
C ALA A 170 -6.07 -6.94 16.26
N ASP A 171 -6.63 -6.08 15.43
CA ASP A 171 -6.88 -4.65 15.66
C ASP A 171 -7.77 -4.10 14.53
N LYS A 172 -7.81 -2.78 14.31
CA LYS A 172 -8.34 -2.19 13.07
C LYS A 172 -7.67 -2.80 11.84
N ALA A 173 -8.41 -3.01 10.77
CA ALA A 173 -7.90 -3.67 9.56
C ALA A 173 -6.61 -3.02 9.01
N LYS A 174 -6.50 -1.68 9.06
CA LYS A 174 -5.30 -0.94 8.63
C LYS A 174 -4.06 -1.38 9.43
N VAL A 175 -4.15 -1.43 10.76
CA VAL A 175 -3.04 -1.86 11.63
C VAL A 175 -2.64 -3.30 11.37
N VAL A 176 -3.63 -4.21 11.21
CA VAL A 176 -3.37 -5.63 10.91
C VAL A 176 -2.68 -5.79 9.58
N ASN A 177 -3.17 -5.08 8.55
CA ASN A 177 -2.59 -5.13 7.20
C ASN A 177 -1.15 -4.63 7.19
N GLU A 178 -0.91 -3.43 7.70
CA GLU A 178 0.43 -2.81 7.73
C GLU A 178 1.42 -3.65 8.54
N SER A 179 1.03 -4.11 9.73
CA SER A 179 1.91 -4.88 10.62
C SER A 179 2.22 -6.28 10.07
N LEU A 180 1.20 -7.05 9.69
CA LEU A 180 1.43 -8.41 9.17
C LEU A 180 1.98 -8.40 7.75
N GLY A 181 1.64 -7.41 6.92
CA GLY A 181 2.20 -7.22 5.59
C GLY A 181 3.71 -6.94 5.65
N ALA A 182 4.13 -6.03 6.54
CA ALA A 182 5.54 -5.75 6.78
C ALA A 182 6.26 -6.97 7.38
N LEU A 183 5.63 -7.67 8.35
CA LEU A 183 6.19 -8.88 8.94
C LEU A 183 6.36 -10.00 7.89
N ARG A 184 5.38 -10.17 7.00
CA ARG A 184 5.44 -11.11 5.88
C ARG A 184 6.68 -10.87 5.01
N ALA A 185 6.90 -9.61 4.60
CA ALA A 185 8.05 -9.25 3.79
C ALA A 185 9.37 -9.50 4.54
N LYS A 186 9.46 -9.06 5.79
CA LYS A 186 10.64 -9.26 6.65
C LYS A 186 10.98 -10.75 6.83
N LEU A 187 10.00 -11.57 7.19
CA LEU A 187 10.18 -13.03 7.31
C LEU A 187 10.59 -13.67 5.98
N GLY A 188 10.02 -13.20 4.87
CA GLY A 188 10.39 -13.64 3.53
C GLY A 188 11.89 -13.52 3.28
N HIS A 189 12.47 -12.38 3.59
CA HIS A 189 13.89 -12.13 3.42
C HIS A 189 14.76 -12.83 4.47
N GLU A 190 14.44 -12.71 5.76
CA GLU A 190 15.27 -13.24 6.84
C GLU A 190 15.27 -14.77 6.90
N ARG A 191 14.17 -15.41 6.52
CA ARG A 191 14.05 -16.88 6.52
C ARG A 191 14.35 -17.53 5.17
N GLY A 192 14.78 -16.73 4.18
CA GLY A 192 15.15 -17.24 2.86
C GLY A 192 13.98 -17.79 2.04
N PHE A 193 12.76 -17.27 2.25
CA PHE A 193 11.59 -17.69 1.47
C PHE A 193 11.47 -16.97 0.14
N VAL A 194 12.24 -15.91 -0.09
CA VAL A 194 12.19 -15.13 -1.34
C VAL A 194 12.62 -16.00 -2.51
N GLN A 195 11.71 -16.20 -3.45
CA GLN A 195 11.99 -16.91 -4.69
C GLN A 195 12.79 -16.02 -5.65
N ALA A 196 13.67 -16.63 -6.43
CA ALA A 196 14.41 -15.93 -7.46
C ALA A 196 13.51 -15.43 -8.61
N GLY A 197 14.01 -14.42 -9.32
CA GLY A 197 13.39 -13.92 -10.56
C GLY A 197 12.50 -12.71 -10.35
N TRP A 198 11.72 -12.40 -11.38
CA TRP A 198 10.88 -11.23 -11.47
C TRP A 198 9.41 -11.65 -11.41
N ARG A 199 8.63 -10.98 -10.58
CA ARG A 199 7.21 -11.28 -10.34
C ARG A 199 6.40 -9.99 -10.47
N PRO A 200 6.15 -9.53 -11.71
CA PRO A 200 5.26 -8.39 -11.95
C PRO A 200 3.81 -8.77 -11.67
N LEU A 201 3.00 -7.76 -11.30
CA LEU A 201 1.54 -7.89 -11.19
C LEU A 201 0.88 -6.53 -11.40
N TRP A 202 -0.41 -6.56 -11.71
CA TRP A 202 -1.30 -5.41 -11.67
C TRP A 202 -2.18 -5.46 -10.42
N VAL A 203 -2.29 -4.33 -9.74
CA VAL A 203 -3.29 -4.10 -8.70
C VAL A 203 -4.33 -3.15 -9.26
N LEU A 204 -5.60 -3.51 -9.15
CA LEU A 204 -6.74 -2.85 -9.79
C LEU A 204 -7.83 -2.57 -8.76
N GLU A 205 -8.85 -1.81 -9.16
CA GLU A 205 -10.07 -1.59 -8.38
C GLU A 205 -9.79 -0.99 -7.00
N PHE A 206 -8.96 0.05 -6.97
CA PHE A 206 -8.69 0.79 -5.74
C PHE A 206 -9.94 1.51 -5.23
N PRO A 207 -10.12 1.69 -3.90
CA PRO A 207 -11.07 2.64 -3.39
C PRO A 207 -10.84 4.03 -3.98
N MET A 208 -11.89 4.79 -4.25
CA MET A 208 -11.74 6.18 -4.68
C MET A 208 -11.24 7.08 -3.55
N PHE A 209 -11.67 6.79 -2.33
CA PHE A 209 -11.44 7.64 -1.16
C PHE A 209 -10.96 6.84 0.04
N GLU A 210 -10.19 7.49 0.89
CA GLU A 210 -9.82 7.05 2.23
C GLU A 210 -10.39 8.04 3.25
N TRP A 211 -10.94 7.52 4.36
CA TRP A 211 -11.43 8.35 5.45
C TRP A 211 -10.28 8.87 6.30
N ASN A 212 -10.14 10.18 6.38
CA ASN A 212 -9.17 10.85 7.23
C ASN A 212 -9.75 11.05 8.64
N GLU A 213 -9.27 10.26 9.58
CA GLU A 213 -9.74 10.28 10.98
C GLU A 213 -9.41 11.58 11.71
N GLU A 214 -8.34 12.26 11.35
CA GLU A 214 -7.90 13.51 11.99
C GLU A 214 -8.74 14.69 11.48
N GLU A 215 -8.91 14.79 10.16
CA GLU A 215 -9.62 15.90 9.54
C GLU A 215 -11.12 15.64 9.36
N LYS A 216 -11.60 14.43 9.69
CA LYS A 216 -13.01 14.01 9.60
C LYS A 216 -13.61 14.25 8.21
N ARG A 217 -12.86 13.90 7.17
CA ARG A 217 -13.26 14.04 5.77
C ARG A 217 -12.76 12.87 4.92
N TRP A 218 -13.30 12.76 3.73
CA TRP A 218 -12.76 11.90 2.70
C TRP A 218 -11.58 12.59 2.00
N ASP A 219 -10.48 11.87 1.82
CA ASP A 219 -9.38 12.24 0.95
C ASP A 219 -9.36 11.31 -0.26
N ALA A 220 -8.95 11.81 -1.44
CA ALA A 220 -8.79 10.97 -2.61
C ALA A 220 -7.59 10.04 -2.41
N LEU A 221 -7.76 8.73 -2.66
CA LEU A 221 -6.67 7.76 -2.49
C LEU A 221 -5.55 8.00 -3.53
N HIS A 222 -5.90 8.34 -4.77
CA HIS A 222 -4.96 8.74 -5.81
C HIS A 222 -5.02 10.26 -6.05
N HIS A 223 -5.99 10.69 -6.87
CA HIS A 223 -6.21 12.11 -7.15
C HIS A 223 -7.68 12.37 -7.53
N PRO A 224 -8.16 13.62 -7.42
CA PRO A 224 -9.59 13.96 -7.64
C PRO A 224 -10.10 13.77 -9.07
N PHE A 225 -9.22 13.47 -10.01
CA PHE A 225 -9.56 13.29 -11.44
C PHE A 225 -9.67 11.81 -11.85
N THR A 226 -9.48 10.89 -10.92
CA THR A 226 -9.63 9.44 -11.15
C THR A 226 -11.09 9.10 -11.37
N SER A 227 -11.40 8.37 -12.46
CA SER A 227 -12.76 7.96 -12.77
C SER A 227 -13.25 6.86 -11.82
N PRO A 228 -14.50 6.92 -11.34
CA PRO A 228 -15.13 5.80 -10.66
C PRO A 228 -15.31 4.60 -11.61
N MET A 229 -15.41 3.41 -11.04
CA MET A 229 -15.89 2.23 -11.76
C MET A 229 -17.30 2.46 -12.30
N GLU A 230 -17.71 1.70 -13.31
CA GLU A 230 -19.05 1.79 -13.89
C GLU A 230 -20.12 1.50 -12.84
N GLY A 231 -21.12 2.40 -12.74
CA GLY A 231 -22.18 2.33 -11.72
C GLY A 231 -21.75 2.75 -10.31
N HIS A 232 -20.49 3.13 -10.10
CA HIS A 232 -20.04 3.61 -8.79
C HIS A 232 -20.16 5.13 -8.60
N ASP A 233 -20.55 5.87 -9.63
CA ASP A 233 -20.87 7.29 -9.54
C ASP A 233 -22.11 7.60 -8.70
N ASP A 234 -23.03 6.62 -8.52
CA ASP A 234 -24.17 6.74 -7.62
C ASP A 234 -23.77 6.73 -6.14
N TRP A 235 -22.64 6.09 -5.77
CA TRP A 235 -22.13 6.07 -4.40
C TRP A 235 -21.58 7.42 -3.94
N LEU A 236 -21.16 8.27 -4.88
CA LEU A 236 -20.52 9.55 -4.58
C LEU A 236 -21.39 10.51 -3.78
N ASP A 237 -22.71 10.45 -3.99
CA ASP A 237 -23.68 11.32 -3.31
C ASP A 237 -24.15 10.78 -1.95
N GLY A 238 -23.96 9.47 -1.66
CA GLY A 238 -24.51 8.82 -0.47
C GLY A 238 -23.46 8.19 0.45
N ASP A 239 -22.61 7.33 -0.09
CA ASP A 239 -21.61 6.57 0.67
C ASP A 239 -20.31 6.48 -0.14
N PRO A 240 -19.53 7.57 -0.20
CA PRO A 240 -18.30 7.62 -1.01
C PRO A 240 -17.30 6.53 -0.69
N GLY A 241 -17.31 6.01 0.53
CA GLY A 241 -16.42 4.92 0.96
C GLY A 241 -16.63 3.60 0.23
N LYS A 242 -17.76 3.42 -0.46
CA LYS A 242 -18.02 2.24 -1.30
C LYS A 242 -17.57 2.38 -2.74
N ALA A 243 -17.25 3.60 -3.17
CA ALA A 243 -16.89 3.85 -4.55
C ALA A 243 -15.49 3.30 -4.84
N LEU A 244 -15.41 2.43 -5.86
CA LEU A 244 -14.14 1.96 -6.43
C LEU A 244 -13.78 2.78 -7.66
N SER A 245 -12.49 2.86 -7.93
CA SER A 245 -11.92 3.65 -9.01
C SER A 245 -11.38 2.79 -10.15
N LYS A 246 -11.25 3.40 -11.33
CA LYS A 246 -10.53 2.86 -12.48
C LYS A 246 -9.03 3.17 -12.38
N ALA A 247 -8.47 3.09 -11.18
CA ALA A 247 -7.05 3.18 -10.94
C ALA A 247 -6.38 1.82 -11.06
N TYR A 248 -5.09 1.83 -11.40
CA TYR A 248 -4.27 0.64 -11.56
C TYR A 248 -2.81 0.95 -11.28
N ASP A 249 -2.15 0.05 -10.56
CA ASP A 249 -0.72 0.12 -10.29
C ASP A 249 -0.02 -1.13 -10.83
N MET A 250 1.15 -0.92 -11.46
CA MET A 250 2.05 -1.99 -11.80
C MET A 250 3.07 -2.16 -10.69
N VAL A 251 3.10 -3.35 -10.12
CA VAL A 251 4.02 -3.72 -9.04
C VAL A 251 5.03 -4.74 -9.54
N LEU A 252 6.29 -4.58 -9.16
CA LEU A 252 7.37 -5.50 -9.49
C LEU A 252 8.21 -5.77 -8.24
N ASN A 253 8.25 -7.04 -7.80
CA ASN A 253 9.06 -7.45 -6.66
C ASN A 253 8.87 -6.60 -5.39
N GLY A 254 7.63 -6.20 -5.10
CA GLY A 254 7.31 -5.40 -3.91
C GLY A 254 7.43 -3.88 -4.10
N TRP A 255 7.75 -3.43 -5.30
CA TRP A 255 7.81 -2.01 -5.64
C TRP A 255 6.71 -1.66 -6.64
N GLU A 256 5.94 -0.65 -6.35
CA GLU A 256 5.09 0.04 -7.31
C GLU A 256 6.01 0.78 -8.29
N ILE A 257 6.10 0.27 -9.52
CA ILE A 257 6.94 0.85 -10.57
C ILE A 257 6.20 1.85 -11.45
N GLY A 258 4.88 1.83 -11.44
CA GLY A 258 4.05 2.78 -12.15
C GLY A 258 2.62 2.74 -11.65
N GLY A 259 1.99 3.89 -11.57
CA GLY A 259 0.59 4.05 -11.15
C GLY A 259 -0.17 4.96 -12.10
N GLY A 260 -1.44 4.65 -12.31
CA GLY A 260 -2.28 5.38 -13.23
C GLY A 260 -3.78 5.19 -13.03
N SER A 261 -4.57 5.82 -13.89
CA SER A 261 -6.02 5.66 -13.90
C SER A 261 -6.64 6.06 -15.23
N VAL A 262 -7.85 5.61 -15.46
CA VAL A 262 -8.75 6.30 -16.39
C VAL A 262 -9.25 7.57 -15.71
N ARG A 263 -9.27 8.68 -16.45
CA ARG A 263 -9.61 10.01 -15.93
C ARG A 263 -11.11 10.30 -16.08
N ILE A 264 -11.62 11.15 -15.22
CA ILE A 264 -12.96 11.71 -15.38
C ILE A 264 -12.92 12.69 -16.56
N HIS A 265 -13.81 12.50 -17.53
CA HIS A 265 -13.99 13.40 -18.68
C HIS A 265 -15.39 14.05 -18.71
N ARG A 266 -16.32 13.61 -17.84
CA ARG A 266 -17.67 14.17 -17.72
C ARG A 266 -17.72 15.14 -16.53
N GLN A 267 -18.22 16.35 -16.77
CA GLN A 267 -18.27 17.44 -15.76
C GLN A 267 -19.13 17.09 -14.56
N GLU A 268 -20.29 16.44 -14.78
CA GLU A 268 -21.21 16.05 -13.70
C GLU A 268 -20.57 15.05 -12.73
N VAL A 269 -19.76 14.11 -13.24
CA VAL A 269 -19.02 13.15 -12.39
C VAL A 269 -17.92 13.88 -11.62
N GLN A 270 -17.22 14.82 -12.28
CA GLN A 270 -16.17 15.61 -11.62
C GLN A 270 -16.74 16.47 -10.48
N ALA A 271 -17.90 17.07 -10.69
CA ALA A 271 -18.57 17.86 -9.66
C ALA A 271 -18.96 17.02 -8.43
N LYS A 272 -19.45 15.79 -8.64
CA LYS A 272 -19.76 14.84 -7.55
C LYS A 272 -18.49 14.47 -6.77
N VAL A 273 -17.39 14.16 -7.43
CA VAL A 273 -16.11 13.84 -6.77
C VAL A 273 -15.61 15.00 -5.94
N PHE A 274 -15.64 16.24 -6.46
CA PHE A 274 -15.28 17.42 -5.69
C PHE A 274 -16.18 17.62 -4.47
N SER A 275 -17.49 17.39 -4.62
CA SER A 275 -18.45 17.47 -3.51
C SER A 275 -18.10 16.44 -2.42
N ALA A 276 -17.82 15.18 -2.78
CA ALA A 276 -17.42 14.13 -1.83
C ALA A 276 -16.13 14.48 -1.06
N LEU A 277 -15.22 15.23 -1.70
CA LEU A 277 -13.97 15.72 -1.10
C LEU A 277 -14.13 17.05 -0.34
N ASN A 278 -15.36 17.59 -0.20
CA ASN A 278 -15.63 18.90 0.38
C ASN A 278 -14.92 20.07 -0.35
N ILE A 279 -14.60 19.92 -1.65
CA ILE A 279 -14.05 20.98 -2.48
C ILE A 279 -15.20 21.80 -3.06
N ARG A 280 -15.35 23.02 -2.59
CA ARG A 280 -16.42 23.94 -3.04
C ARG A 280 -16.19 24.39 -4.48
N PRO A 281 -17.26 24.77 -5.23
CA PRO A 281 -17.15 25.18 -6.62
C PRO A 281 -16.15 26.33 -6.86
N GLU A 282 -16.12 27.34 -5.96
CA GLU A 282 -15.19 28.45 -6.05
C GLU A 282 -13.74 28.00 -5.87
N GLU A 283 -13.50 27.08 -4.95
CA GLU A 283 -12.19 26.49 -4.70
C GLU A 283 -11.74 25.61 -5.88
N ALA A 284 -12.64 24.77 -6.40
CA ALA A 284 -12.40 23.97 -7.60
C ALA A 284 -12.03 24.87 -8.79
N ARG A 285 -12.77 25.95 -8.97
CA ARG A 285 -12.50 26.94 -10.03
C ARG A 285 -11.14 27.62 -9.86
N ALA A 286 -10.80 28.01 -8.64
CA ALA A 286 -9.52 28.68 -8.36
C ALA A 286 -8.31 27.75 -8.57
N LYS A 287 -8.43 26.47 -8.22
CA LYS A 287 -7.34 25.49 -8.32
C LYS A 287 -7.25 24.82 -9.70
N PHE A 288 -8.39 24.49 -10.30
CA PHE A 288 -8.50 23.61 -11.46
C PHE A 288 -9.31 24.22 -12.61
N GLY A 289 -9.54 25.55 -12.61
CA GLY A 289 -10.40 26.22 -13.58
C GLY A 289 -10.01 25.93 -15.03
N PHE A 290 -8.71 25.91 -15.34
CA PHE A 290 -8.20 25.60 -16.68
C PHE A 290 -8.61 24.20 -17.16
N LEU A 291 -8.56 23.17 -16.27
CA LEU A 291 -8.97 21.82 -16.59
C LEU A 291 -10.48 21.71 -16.74
N LEU A 292 -11.25 22.34 -15.83
CA LEU A 292 -12.71 22.37 -15.89
C LEU A 292 -13.20 23.05 -17.18
N ASP A 293 -12.51 24.11 -17.63
CA ASP A 293 -12.81 24.75 -18.91
C ASP A 293 -12.48 23.84 -20.09
N ALA A 294 -11.34 23.14 -20.04
CA ALA A 294 -10.95 22.19 -21.09
C ALA A 294 -11.99 21.06 -21.25
N LEU A 295 -12.51 20.52 -20.14
CA LEU A 295 -13.55 19.48 -20.17
C LEU A 295 -14.84 19.97 -20.87
N GLN A 296 -15.14 21.27 -20.84
CA GLN A 296 -16.32 21.85 -21.52
C GLN A 296 -16.23 21.79 -23.04
N TYR A 297 -15.04 21.69 -23.61
CA TYR A 297 -14.84 21.56 -25.06
C TYR A 297 -15.00 20.12 -25.57
N GLY A 298 -15.38 19.16 -24.70
CA GLY A 298 -15.60 17.78 -25.09
C GLY A 298 -14.34 16.94 -25.07
N ALA A 299 -13.65 16.88 -23.93
CA ALA A 299 -12.50 16.01 -23.74
C ALA A 299 -12.89 14.54 -24.03
N PRO A 300 -12.06 13.77 -24.78
CA PRO A 300 -12.33 12.35 -25.01
C PRO A 300 -12.18 11.55 -23.70
N PRO A 301 -12.75 10.35 -23.61
CA PRO A 301 -12.30 9.39 -22.62
C PRO A 301 -10.79 9.22 -22.70
N HIS A 302 -10.08 9.34 -21.61
CA HIS A 302 -8.63 9.29 -21.56
C HIS A 302 -8.14 8.65 -20.25
N GLY A 303 -6.92 8.19 -20.28
CA GLY A 303 -6.27 7.62 -19.11
C GLY A 303 -4.79 7.45 -19.36
N GLY A 304 -4.03 7.27 -18.32
CA GLY A 304 -2.60 7.20 -18.41
C GLY A 304 -1.93 6.59 -17.19
N ILE A 305 -0.63 6.50 -17.26
CA ILE A 305 0.22 5.95 -16.21
C ILE A 305 1.56 6.67 -16.18
N ALA A 306 2.09 6.89 -15.00
CA ALA A 306 3.43 7.40 -14.80
C ALA A 306 4.33 6.31 -14.19
N PHE A 307 5.39 5.94 -14.89
CA PHE A 307 6.41 5.02 -14.37
C PHE A 307 7.53 5.77 -13.68
N GLY A 308 7.91 5.34 -12.48
CA GLY A 308 9.10 5.84 -11.79
C GLY A 308 10.36 5.27 -12.42
N LEU A 309 11.00 6.01 -13.31
CA LEU A 309 12.23 5.56 -13.99
C LEU A 309 13.31 5.14 -12.99
N ASP A 310 13.52 5.93 -11.95
CA ASP A 310 14.52 5.65 -10.92
C ASP A 310 14.20 4.34 -10.15
N ARG A 311 12.92 4.03 -9.93
CA ARG A 311 12.51 2.76 -9.30
C ARG A 311 12.83 1.57 -10.20
N ILE A 312 12.53 1.67 -11.50
CA ILE A 312 12.83 0.62 -12.48
C ILE A 312 14.34 0.40 -12.56
N VAL A 313 15.12 1.48 -12.68
CA VAL A 313 16.60 1.41 -12.73
C VAL A 313 17.18 0.83 -11.43
N ALA A 314 16.66 1.23 -10.26
CA ALA A 314 17.10 0.68 -8.97
C ALA A 314 16.87 -0.84 -8.90
N LEU A 315 15.69 -1.32 -9.33
CA LEU A 315 15.39 -2.74 -9.40
C LEU A 315 16.32 -3.49 -10.36
N MET A 316 16.56 -2.96 -11.57
CA MET A 316 17.45 -3.54 -12.56
C MET A 316 18.91 -3.61 -12.08
N ALA A 317 19.35 -2.57 -11.34
CA ALA A 317 20.70 -2.50 -10.76
C ALA A 317 20.86 -3.29 -9.45
N GLY A 318 19.76 -3.84 -8.91
CA GLY A 318 19.79 -4.50 -7.60
C GLY A 318 20.04 -3.55 -6.42
N ALA A 319 19.78 -2.24 -6.62
CA ALA A 319 19.97 -1.21 -5.61
C ALA A 319 18.85 -1.26 -4.55
N GLN A 320 19.16 -0.88 -3.32
CA GLN A 320 18.22 -0.86 -2.21
C GLN A 320 17.44 0.45 -2.11
N SER A 321 17.90 1.49 -2.78
CA SER A 321 17.31 2.82 -2.75
C SER A 321 17.46 3.51 -4.10
N ILE A 322 16.47 4.30 -4.50
CA ILE A 322 16.57 5.17 -5.69
C ILE A 322 17.70 6.18 -5.58
N ARG A 323 18.17 6.48 -4.36
CA ARG A 323 19.32 7.37 -4.15
C ARG A 323 20.60 6.83 -4.73
N ASP A 324 20.71 5.51 -4.91
CA ASP A 324 21.89 4.85 -5.46
C ASP A 324 21.98 4.99 -6.98
N VAL A 325 20.87 5.36 -7.63
CA VAL A 325 20.75 5.50 -9.09
C VAL A 325 20.42 6.92 -9.55
N ILE A 326 20.31 7.88 -8.63
CA ILE A 326 20.12 9.31 -8.92
C ILE A 326 21.44 10.04 -8.74
N ALA A 327 21.83 10.85 -9.72
CA ALA A 327 23.11 11.55 -9.73
C ALA A 327 23.29 12.53 -8.55
N PHE A 328 22.22 13.21 -8.14
CA PHE A 328 22.25 14.21 -7.06
C PHE A 328 21.08 14.02 -6.08
N PRO A 329 21.08 12.93 -5.29
CA PRO A 329 19.96 12.60 -4.42
C PRO A 329 19.82 13.63 -3.30
N LYS A 330 18.58 13.94 -2.93
CA LYS A 330 18.25 14.80 -1.79
C LYS A 330 18.26 14.00 -0.49
N THR A 331 18.57 14.68 0.63
CA THR A 331 18.38 14.12 1.97
C THR A 331 16.88 14.03 2.30
N GLN A 332 16.54 13.36 3.40
CA GLN A 332 15.14 13.32 3.91
C GLN A 332 14.56 14.72 4.19
N ARG A 333 15.40 15.71 4.46
CA ARG A 333 15.01 17.12 4.66
C ARG A 333 14.97 17.92 3.37
N GLY A 334 15.07 17.28 2.20
CA GLY A 334 15.07 17.95 0.90
C GLY A 334 16.37 18.71 0.59
N GLN A 335 17.45 18.48 1.33
CA GLN A 335 18.71 19.18 1.13
C GLN A 335 19.55 18.52 0.03
N CYS A 336 20.08 19.33 -0.88
CA CYS A 336 21.07 18.91 -1.86
C CYS A 336 22.49 18.93 -1.25
N LEU A 337 23.14 17.77 -1.18
CA LEU A 337 24.49 17.69 -0.62
C LEU A 337 25.55 18.35 -1.50
N LEU A 338 25.34 18.44 -2.82
CA LEU A 338 26.24 19.09 -3.76
C LEU A 338 26.18 20.62 -3.64
N THR A 339 24.97 21.18 -3.79
CA THR A 339 24.77 22.65 -3.81
C THR A 339 24.54 23.26 -2.43
N ARG A 340 24.30 22.40 -1.41
CA ARG A 340 23.88 22.79 -0.05
C ARG A 340 22.56 23.55 0.01
N ALA A 341 21.77 23.48 -1.06
CA ALA A 341 20.41 24.04 -1.06
C ALA A 341 19.46 23.20 -0.17
N PRO A 342 18.43 23.79 0.46
CA PRO A 342 18.13 25.24 0.48
C PRO A 342 19.16 26.03 1.31
N SER A 343 19.41 27.26 0.89
CA SER A 343 20.30 28.20 1.59
C SER A 343 19.50 29.42 2.06
N PRO A 344 19.96 30.13 3.09
CA PRO A 344 19.34 31.39 3.50
C PRO A 344 19.27 32.39 2.35
N VAL A 345 18.21 33.16 2.29
CA VAL A 345 18.03 34.30 1.38
C VAL A 345 18.18 35.60 2.16
N ASP A 346 18.71 36.66 1.50
CA ASP A 346 18.89 37.93 2.15
C ASP A 346 17.58 38.75 2.24
N GLU A 347 17.54 39.69 3.16
CA GLU A 347 16.39 40.57 3.39
C GLU A 347 16.01 41.45 2.17
N ARG A 348 16.93 41.69 1.26
CA ARG A 348 16.67 42.44 0.04
C ARG A 348 15.83 41.63 -0.93
N GLN A 349 16.16 40.35 -1.12
CA GLN A 349 15.40 39.38 -1.94
C GLN A 349 13.98 39.20 -1.39
N LEU A 350 13.83 39.07 -0.06
CA LEU A 350 12.51 38.99 0.55
C LEU A 350 11.66 40.24 0.31
N ARG A 351 12.27 41.43 0.43
CA ARG A 351 11.57 42.70 0.18
C ARG A 351 11.16 42.85 -1.28
N GLU A 352 12.01 42.46 -2.23
CA GLU A 352 11.71 42.50 -3.68
C GLU A 352 10.47 41.62 -4.01
N LEU A 353 10.27 40.55 -3.29
CA LEU A 353 9.14 39.61 -3.44
C LEU A 353 7.94 39.97 -2.57
N HIS A 354 8.01 41.06 -1.78
CA HIS A 354 7.00 41.41 -0.77
C HIS A 354 6.71 40.30 0.25
N ILE A 355 7.70 39.47 0.55
CA ILE A 355 7.62 38.38 1.52
C ILE A 355 8.22 38.81 2.86
N ARG A 356 7.55 38.45 3.95
CA ARG A 356 8.08 38.64 5.30
C ARG A 356 8.10 37.34 6.05
N VAL A 357 9.27 36.96 6.61
CA VAL A 357 9.38 35.81 7.51
C VAL A 357 8.68 36.16 8.82
N ARG A 358 7.71 35.33 9.25
CA ARG A 358 7.19 35.43 10.63
C ARG A 358 8.31 35.04 11.58
N GLY A 359 8.66 35.92 12.51
CA GLY A 359 9.68 35.63 13.49
C GLY A 359 9.34 34.35 14.25
N THR A 360 10.22 33.38 14.21
CA THR A 360 10.30 32.35 15.23
C THR A 360 10.54 33.09 16.55
N GLU A 361 9.77 32.80 17.59
CA GLU A 361 9.98 33.35 18.91
C GLU A 361 11.47 33.27 19.29
N LYS A 362 11.98 34.38 19.82
CA LYS A 362 13.38 34.55 20.19
C LYS A 362 13.85 33.42 21.08
N GLY A 363 14.80 32.63 20.63
CA GLY A 363 15.52 31.75 21.53
C GLY A 363 16.17 30.54 20.92
N GLU A 364 17.19 30.75 20.08
CA GLU A 364 18.37 29.87 20.11
C GLU A 364 19.57 30.60 19.50
N PRO A 365 20.70 30.74 20.20
CA PRO A 365 21.89 31.39 19.66
C PRO A 365 22.50 30.46 18.60
N GLN A 366 22.78 31.02 17.42
CA GLN A 366 23.56 30.36 16.37
C GLN A 366 24.89 29.87 16.98
N ARG A 367 25.05 28.57 17.08
CA ARG A 367 26.37 27.99 17.29
C ARG A 367 27.11 28.04 15.94
N ARG A 368 28.20 28.80 15.98
CA ARG A 368 29.21 28.93 14.92
C ARG A 368 29.88 27.62 14.58
#